data_6b65cd5af1370a3d15c10d7a5b0e8171
#
_entry.id   6b65cd5af1370a3d15c10d7a5b0e8171
#
_cell.length_a   1.000
_cell.length_b   1.000
_cell.length_c   1.000
_cell.angle_alpha   90.00
_cell.angle_beta   90.00
_cell.angle_gamma   90.00
#
_symmetry.space_group_name_H-M   'P 1'
#
loop_
_entity.id
_entity.type
_entity.pdbx_description
1 polymer ?
#
loop_
_entity_poly.entity_id
_entity_poly.type
_entity_poly.pdbx_seq_one_letter_code
_entity_poly.pdbx_strand_id
1 'polypeptide(L)'
;MSSLLLGKKTLVIRFSALGDVAMLVPVVKEFLNHYPDEEIVVLSNKHYADLFTGIDRLEFVGADLGDKHKGIIGIIRLFNLLRKQYQILSVADVHGVLRTHLLRFLFKLARKKTALIDKGRFEKFALTRKGSKIFRPLPHTTERYQQVFAELGFDRAIVKHAEAALVSSPKKTSAENIKIGFANKKT
;
A
#
# COMPACT_ATOMS: atom_id res chain seq x y z
N MET A 1 17.26 -21.52 -24.53
CA MET A 1 17.40 -20.14 -24.06
C MET A 1 16.00 -19.63 -23.79
N SER A 2 15.54 -19.77 -22.56
CA SER A 2 14.18 -19.38 -22.14
C SER A 2 14.20 -17.87 -21.94
N SER A 3 13.61 -17.13 -22.88
CA SER A 3 13.23 -15.74 -22.67
C SER A 3 12.20 -15.72 -21.56
N LEU A 4 12.66 -15.51 -20.33
CA LEU A 4 11.81 -15.18 -19.22
C LEU A 4 10.94 -14.00 -19.65
N LEU A 5 9.67 -14.25 -19.89
CA LEU A 5 8.63 -13.23 -19.96
C LEU A 5 8.63 -12.55 -18.59
N LEU A 6 9.52 -11.59 -18.40
CA LEU A 6 9.49 -10.71 -17.24
C LEU A 6 8.16 -9.96 -17.31
N GLY A 7 7.22 -10.40 -16.48
CA GLY A 7 5.90 -9.80 -16.40
C GLY A 7 5.98 -8.28 -16.19
N LYS A 8 4.97 -7.59 -16.65
CA LYS A 8 4.84 -6.14 -16.46
C LYS A 8 4.64 -5.85 -14.98
N LYS A 9 5.62 -5.18 -14.34
CA LYS A 9 5.56 -4.95 -12.88
C LYS A 9 5.14 -3.54 -12.54
N THR A 10 4.13 -3.44 -11.67
CA THR A 10 3.72 -2.19 -11.04
C THR A 10 4.37 -2.07 -9.66
N LEU A 11 5.17 -1.02 -9.46
CA LEU A 11 5.77 -0.71 -8.16
C LEU A 11 4.76 0.05 -7.29
N VAL A 12 4.44 -0.50 -6.12
CA VAL A 12 3.56 0.13 -5.12
C VAL A 12 4.38 0.56 -3.92
N ILE A 13 4.32 1.85 -3.55
CA ILE A 13 5.18 2.43 -2.51
C ILE A 13 4.36 2.83 -1.29
N ARG A 14 4.61 2.18 -0.13
CA ARG A 14 4.05 2.56 1.17
C ARG A 14 4.98 2.20 2.32
N PHE A 15 5.67 3.17 2.92
CA PHE A 15 6.67 2.89 3.97
C PHE A 15 6.09 2.77 5.38
N SER A 16 4.96 3.42 5.67
CA SER A 16 4.32 3.51 7.00
C SER A 16 2.89 4.10 6.89
N ALA A 17 2.04 4.07 7.91
CA ALA A 17 2.19 3.33 9.16
C ALA A 17 1.69 1.89 8.97
N LEU A 18 1.87 1.01 10.00
CA LEU A 18 1.47 -0.41 9.93
C LEU A 18 0.02 -0.59 9.45
N GLY A 19 -0.94 0.13 10.04
CA GLY A 19 -2.34 0.05 9.66
C GLY A 19 -2.61 0.42 8.21
N ASP A 20 -1.94 1.46 7.71
CA ASP A 20 -2.05 1.86 6.30
C ASP A 20 -1.42 0.82 5.36
N VAL A 21 -0.30 0.21 5.77
CA VAL A 21 0.34 -0.86 5.00
C VAL A 21 -0.53 -2.12 5.00
N ALA A 22 -1.15 -2.45 6.14
CA ALA A 22 -2.09 -3.58 6.22
C ALA A 22 -3.32 -3.37 5.32
N MET A 23 -3.85 -2.14 5.23
CA MET A 23 -4.96 -1.81 4.31
C MET A 23 -4.58 -1.88 2.82
N LEU A 24 -3.29 -1.89 2.49
CA LEU A 24 -2.84 -2.10 1.11
C LEU A 24 -2.98 -3.58 0.68
N VAL A 25 -2.88 -4.52 1.62
CA VAL A 25 -2.91 -5.97 1.33
C VAL A 25 -4.16 -6.39 0.55
N PRO A 26 -5.40 -6.10 1.01
CA PRO A 26 -6.59 -6.46 0.25
C PRO A 26 -6.63 -5.79 -1.13
N VAL A 27 -6.15 -4.57 -1.25
CA VAL A 27 -6.15 -3.84 -2.53
C VAL A 27 -5.21 -4.50 -3.55
N VAL A 28 -4.01 -4.90 -3.15
CA VAL A 28 -3.07 -5.57 -4.06
C VAL A 28 -3.52 -6.99 -4.40
N LYS A 29 -4.15 -7.71 -3.47
CA LYS A 29 -4.75 -9.03 -3.75
C LYS A 29 -5.85 -8.92 -4.79
N GLU A 30 -6.76 -7.98 -4.61
CA GLU A 30 -7.86 -7.74 -5.55
C GLU A 30 -7.35 -7.31 -6.93
N PHE A 31 -6.34 -6.43 -6.96
CA PHE A 31 -5.67 -6.03 -8.19
C PHE A 31 -5.11 -7.25 -8.95
N LEU A 32 -4.36 -8.12 -8.25
CA LEU A 32 -3.74 -9.30 -8.85
C LEU A 32 -4.77 -10.33 -9.31
N ASN A 33 -5.91 -10.44 -8.62
CA ASN A 33 -7.02 -11.30 -9.03
C ASN A 33 -7.69 -10.80 -10.32
N HIS A 34 -7.82 -9.47 -10.45
CA HIS A 34 -8.47 -8.85 -11.60
C HIS A 34 -7.56 -8.77 -12.84
N TYR A 35 -6.25 -8.66 -12.63
CA TYR A 35 -5.24 -8.57 -13.69
C TYR A 35 -4.25 -9.74 -13.62
N PRO A 36 -4.59 -10.90 -14.23
CA PRO A 36 -3.77 -12.10 -14.14
C PRO A 36 -2.39 -11.97 -14.79
N ASP A 37 -2.24 -11.07 -15.76
CA ASP A 37 -0.98 -10.83 -16.47
C ASP A 37 -0.08 -9.77 -15.80
N GLU A 38 -0.56 -9.14 -14.73
CA GLU A 38 0.21 -8.12 -14.01
C GLU A 38 0.90 -8.71 -12.78
N GLU A 39 2.04 -8.12 -12.44
CA GLU A 39 2.80 -8.43 -11.24
C GLU A 39 3.00 -7.16 -10.40
N ILE A 40 3.09 -7.31 -9.10
CA ILE A 40 3.32 -6.20 -8.16
C ILE A 40 4.65 -6.34 -7.45
N VAL A 41 5.38 -5.24 -7.36
CA VAL A 41 6.49 -5.06 -6.43
C VAL A 41 6.04 -4.10 -5.33
N VAL A 42 5.91 -4.58 -4.09
CA VAL A 42 5.61 -3.71 -2.95
C VAL A 42 6.90 -3.25 -2.31
N LEU A 43 7.10 -1.93 -2.29
CA LEU A 43 8.19 -1.29 -1.59
C LEU A 43 7.69 -0.73 -0.26
N SER A 44 8.11 -1.32 0.84
CA SER A 44 7.70 -0.91 2.18
C SER A 44 8.85 -0.99 3.18
N ASN A 45 8.60 -0.67 4.45
CA ASN A 45 9.56 -0.90 5.51
C ASN A 45 9.81 -2.41 5.65
N LYS A 46 11.08 -2.81 5.82
CA LYS A 46 11.49 -4.23 5.94
C LYS A 46 10.72 -5.02 7.01
N HIS A 47 10.23 -4.36 8.05
CA HIS A 47 9.47 -4.99 9.15
C HIS A 47 8.05 -5.41 8.78
N TYR A 48 7.56 -5.06 7.60
CA TYR A 48 6.20 -5.37 7.16
C TYR A 48 6.14 -6.49 6.13
N ALA A 49 7.23 -7.24 5.93
CA ALA A 49 7.31 -8.30 4.93
C ALA A 49 6.24 -9.39 5.14
N ASP A 50 5.98 -9.76 6.40
CA ASP A 50 5.04 -10.82 6.76
C ASP A 50 3.60 -10.54 6.31
N LEU A 51 3.21 -9.26 6.15
CA LEU A 51 1.88 -8.88 5.67
C LEU A 51 1.64 -9.31 4.21
N PHE A 52 2.71 -9.51 3.43
CA PHE A 52 2.63 -9.81 2.00
C PHE A 52 3.06 -11.24 1.66
N THR A 53 3.33 -12.06 2.68
CA THR A 53 3.73 -13.46 2.49
C THR A 53 2.58 -14.27 1.88
N GLY A 54 2.91 -15.15 0.93
CA GLY A 54 1.96 -16.07 0.29
C GLY A 54 0.99 -15.39 -0.69
N ILE A 55 1.31 -14.18 -1.18
CA ILE A 55 0.56 -13.54 -2.26
C ILE A 55 1.28 -13.83 -3.57
N ASP A 56 0.65 -14.60 -4.44
CA ASP A 56 1.18 -14.94 -5.76
C ASP A 56 1.37 -13.68 -6.62
N ARG A 57 2.41 -13.67 -7.45
CA ARG A 57 2.77 -12.57 -8.36
C ARG A 57 3.05 -11.23 -7.65
N LEU A 58 3.36 -11.29 -6.34
CA LEU A 58 3.78 -10.15 -5.54
C LEU A 58 5.20 -10.38 -5.01
N GLU A 59 6.07 -9.43 -5.26
CA GLU A 59 7.40 -9.38 -4.66
C GLU A 59 7.48 -8.26 -3.64
N PHE A 60 8.09 -8.53 -2.49
CA PHE A 60 8.27 -7.55 -1.44
C PHE A 60 9.71 -7.05 -1.37
N VAL A 61 9.87 -5.72 -1.42
CA VAL A 61 11.18 -5.06 -1.25
C VAL A 61 11.19 -4.28 0.06
N GLY A 62 11.98 -4.74 1.00
CA GLY A 62 12.16 -4.12 2.30
C GLY A 62 13.12 -2.94 2.26
N ALA A 63 12.63 -1.73 2.47
CA ALA A 63 13.46 -0.55 2.61
C ALA A 63 13.95 -0.38 4.06
N ASP A 64 15.24 -0.18 4.23
CA ASP A 64 15.85 0.24 5.49
C ASP A 64 16.07 1.75 5.49
N LEU A 65 15.05 2.49 5.90
CA LEU A 65 15.05 3.96 5.86
C LEU A 65 15.83 4.63 7.00
N GLY A 66 16.21 3.85 8.00
CA GLY A 66 17.02 4.30 9.14
C GLY A 66 18.52 4.27 8.84
N ASP A 67 18.96 3.35 7.97
CA ASP A 67 20.37 3.09 7.65
C ASP A 67 20.62 3.11 6.14
N LYS A 68 20.55 1.96 5.46
CA LYS A 68 20.98 1.79 4.06
C LYS A 68 20.29 2.71 3.05
N HIS A 69 19.03 3.05 3.30
CA HIS A 69 18.20 3.89 2.42
C HIS A 69 17.86 5.24 3.07
N LYS A 70 18.73 5.73 3.96
CA LYS A 70 18.59 7.03 4.62
C LYS A 70 18.95 8.18 3.68
N GLY A 71 18.15 9.26 3.74
CA GLY A 71 18.40 10.49 2.99
C GLY A 71 18.26 10.35 1.48
N ILE A 72 18.71 11.35 0.75
CA ILE A 72 18.61 11.44 -0.72
C ILE A 72 19.45 10.35 -1.39
N ILE A 73 20.67 10.15 -0.94
CA ILE A 73 21.59 9.14 -1.49
C ILE A 73 21.02 7.74 -1.31
N GLY A 74 20.40 7.45 -0.16
CA GLY A 74 19.73 6.19 0.09
C GLY A 74 18.55 5.96 -0.85
N ILE A 75 17.78 6.98 -1.18
CA ILE A 75 16.67 6.87 -2.16
C ILE A 75 17.20 6.66 -3.59
N ILE A 76 18.32 7.29 -3.96
CA ILE A 76 18.96 7.04 -5.27
C ILE A 76 19.47 5.59 -5.37
N ARG A 77 20.08 5.08 -4.30
CA ARG A 77 20.51 3.66 -4.23
C ARG A 77 19.31 2.71 -4.40
N LEU A 78 18.21 2.99 -3.70
CA LEU A 78 16.96 2.22 -3.79
C LEU A 78 16.37 2.24 -5.21
N PHE A 79 16.35 3.41 -5.86
CA PHE A 79 15.94 3.55 -7.24
C PHE A 79 16.79 2.69 -8.20
N ASN A 80 18.12 2.75 -8.06
CA ASN A 80 19.04 1.96 -8.90
C ASN A 80 18.88 0.45 -8.67
N LEU A 81 18.68 0.02 -7.42
CA LEU A 81 18.39 -1.37 -7.06
C LEU A 81 17.11 -1.84 -7.76
N LEU A 82 16.02 -1.08 -7.61
CA LEU A 82 14.73 -1.44 -8.20
C LEU A 82 14.81 -1.53 -9.73
N ARG A 83 15.47 -0.58 -10.37
CA ARG A 83 15.67 -0.60 -11.84
C ARG A 83 16.51 -1.77 -12.33
N LYS A 84 17.49 -2.20 -11.53
CA LYS A 84 18.39 -3.32 -11.89
C LYS A 84 17.69 -4.68 -11.73
N GLN A 85 16.86 -4.81 -10.70
CA GLN A 85 16.22 -6.07 -10.35
C GLN A 85 14.87 -6.29 -11.04
N TYR A 86 14.13 -5.19 -11.34
CA TYR A 86 12.75 -5.27 -11.80
C TYR A 86 12.51 -4.46 -13.07
N GLN A 87 11.72 -5.04 -13.97
CA GLN A 87 11.21 -4.33 -15.14
C GLN A 87 9.96 -3.50 -14.76
N ILE A 88 10.15 -2.44 -13.95
CA ILE A 88 9.08 -1.55 -13.53
C ILE A 88 8.54 -0.78 -14.74
N LEU A 89 7.24 -0.87 -14.99
CA LEU A 89 6.53 -0.10 -16.02
C LEU A 89 5.75 1.09 -15.42
N SER A 90 5.16 0.89 -14.25
CA SER A 90 4.37 1.91 -13.58
C SER A 90 4.67 1.98 -12.08
N VAL A 91 4.38 3.12 -11.47
CA VAL A 91 4.64 3.40 -10.06
C VAL A 91 3.42 4.01 -9.40
N ALA A 92 2.85 3.31 -8.44
CA ALA A 92 1.76 3.74 -7.57
C ALA A 92 2.34 4.24 -6.23
N ASP A 93 2.46 5.55 -6.06
CA ASP A 93 2.85 6.15 -4.77
C ASP A 93 1.61 6.34 -3.90
N VAL A 94 1.30 5.34 -3.07
CA VAL A 94 0.18 5.39 -2.10
C VAL A 94 0.62 5.92 -0.74
N HIS A 95 1.81 6.52 -0.63
CA HIS A 95 2.30 7.14 0.60
C HIS A 95 2.31 8.68 0.54
N GLY A 96 2.80 9.27 -0.55
CA GLY A 96 2.81 10.72 -0.79
C GLY A 96 3.58 11.50 0.29
N VAL A 97 4.82 11.10 0.60
CA VAL A 97 5.75 11.81 1.48
C VAL A 97 7.00 12.24 0.69
N LEU A 98 7.80 13.15 1.23
CA LEU A 98 8.95 13.71 0.52
C LEU A 98 9.88 12.64 -0.09
N ARG A 99 10.16 11.56 0.64
CA ARG A 99 11.01 10.45 0.15
C ARG A 99 10.40 9.73 -1.04
N THR A 100 9.08 9.48 -1.01
CA THR A 100 8.39 8.80 -2.12
C THR A 100 8.20 9.75 -3.30
N HIS A 101 8.03 11.05 -3.07
CA HIS A 101 8.02 12.05 -4.14
C HIS A 101 9.34 12.04 -4.92
N LEU A 102 10.49 12.00 -4.22
CA LEU A 102 11.80 11.90 -4.86
C LEU A 102 11.93 10.61 -5.68
N LEU A 103 11.59 9.46 -5.08
CA LEU A 103 11.66 8.17 -5.77
C LEU A 103 10.74 8.14 -7.01
N ARG A 104 9.51 8.60 -6.87
CA ARG A 104 8.55 8.73 -7.98
C ARG A 104 9.05 9.68 -9.06
N PHE A 105 9.67 10.81 -8.70
CA PHE A 105 10.27 11.74 -9.64
C PHE A 105 11.39 11.08 -10.47
N LEU A 106 12.26 10.29 -9.84
CA LEU A 106 13.31 9.54 -10.53
C LEU A 106 12.74 8.54 -11.53
N PHE A 107 11.64 7.84 -11.18
CA PHE A 107 10.95 6.96 -12.12
C PHE A 107 10.26 7.72 -13.25
N LYS A 108 9.68 8.89 -12.98
CA LYS A 108 9.10 9.77 -14.00
C LYS A 108 10.17 10.25 -14.99
N LEU A 109 11.36 10.61 -14.50
CA LEU A 109 12.51 10.98 -15.33
C LEU A 109 12.97 9.79 -16.19
N ALA A 110 12.87 8.56 -15.65
CA ALA A 110 13.12 7.32 -16.40
C ALA A 110 11.94 6.94 -17.34
N ARG A 111 11.03 7.85 -17.65
CA ARG A 111 9.85 7.70 -18.52
C ARG A 111 8.88 6.60 -18.09
N LYS A 112 8.78 6.33 -16.79
CA LYS A 112 7.78 5.41 -16.25
C LYS A 112 6.48 6.14 -15.92
N LYS A 113 5.33 5.48 -16.10
CA LYS A 113 4.03 6.00 -15.71
C LYS A 113 3.97 6.08 -14.18
N THR A 114 3.52 7.19 -13.62
CA THR A 114 3.50 7.37 -12.16
C THR A 114 2.19 8.00 -11.72
N ALA A 115 1.62 7.51 -10.62
CA ALA A 115 0.47 8.09 -9.95
C ALA A 115 0.76 8.35 -8.48
N LEU A 116 0.03 9.28 -7.87
CA LEU A 116 0.22 9.72 -6.50
C LEU A 116 -1.12 9.75 -5.77
N ILE A 117 -1.12 9.24 -4.55
CA ILE A 117 -2.30 9.28 -3.70
C ILE A 117 -2.76 10.72 -3.42
N ASP A 118 -4.05 11.00 -3.67
CA ASP A 118 -4.70 12.16 -3.08
C ASP A 118 -5.09 11.88 -1.63
N LYS A 119 -4.47 12.63 -0.71
CA LYS A 119 -4.74 12.53 0.74
C LYS A 119 -6.01 13.25 1.18
N GLY A 120 -6.75 13.87 0.25
CA GLY A 120 -7.96 14.63 0.55
C GLY A 120 -7.74 15.77 1.54
N ARG A 121 -6.61 16.47 1.44
CA ARG A 121 -6.28 17.57 2.36
C ARG A 121 -7.27 18.71 2.26
N PHE A 122 -7.75 19.01 1.06
CA PHE A 122 -8.78 20.02 0.82
C PHE A 122 -10.12 19.61 1.43
N GLU A 123 -10.51 18.35 1.28
CA GLU A 123 -11.73 17.80 1.87
C GLU A 123 -11.70 17.87 3.40
N LYS A 124 -10.56 17.47 4.00
CA LYS A 124 -10.34 17.57 5.45
C LYS A 124 -10.37 19.02 5.94
N PHE A 125 -9.77 19.94 5.19
CA PHE A 125 -9.80 21.36 5.51
C PHE A 125 -11.23 21.92 5.42
N ALA A 126 -12.01 21.54 4.41
CA ALA A 126 -13.40 21.96 4.26
C ALA A 126 -14.29 21.47 5.41
N LEU A 127 -14.01 20.26 5.95
CA LEU A 127 -14.72 19.70 7.12
C LEU A 127 -14.35 20.38 8.43
N THR A 128 -13.11 20.89 8.57
CA THR A 128 -12.62 21.49 9.83
C THR A 128 -12.71 23.00 9.87
N ARG A 129 -13.08 23.64 8.75
CA ARG A 129 -13.20 25.09 8.65
C ARG A 129 -14.27 25.64 9.60
N LYS A 130 -13.93 26.71 10.34
CA LYS A 130 -14.91 27.49 11.14
C LYS A 130 -15.84 28.23 10.14
N GLY A 131 -17.08 27.79 10.01
CA GLY A 131 -18.06 28.33 9.05
C GLY A 131 -18.94 27.21 8.49
N SER A 132 -19.43 27.35 7.28
CA SER A 132 -20.27 26.32 6.63
C SER A 132 -19.49 25.01 6.45
N LYS A 133 -19.72 24.06 7.33
CA LYS A 133 -19.14 22.70 7.27
C LYS A 133 -19.89 21.90 6.22
N ILE A 134 -19.17 21.40 5.23
CA ILE A 134 -19.75 20.48 4.24
C ILE A 134 -19.48 19.05 4.77
N PHE A 135 -20.50 18.45 5.37
CA PHE A 135 -20.45 17.05 5.83
C PHE A 135 -20.59 16.11 4.61
N ARG A 136 -19.48 15.71 4.01
CA ARG A 136 -19.44 14.60 3.06
C ARG A 136 -18.60 13.47 3.66
N PRO A 137 -19.03 12.20 3.53
CA PRO A 137 -18.19 11.07 3.89
C PRO A 137 -16.86 11.16 3.11
N LEU A 138 -15.75 11.04 3.81
CA LEU A 138 -14.45 11.00 3.16
C LEU A 138 -14.25 9.61 2.54
N PRO A 139 -13.66 9.52 1.34
CA PRO A 139 -13.27 8.24 0.76
C PRO A 139 -12.40 7.44 1.73
N HIS A 140 -12.66 6.15 1.83
CA HIS A 140 -11.86 5.24 2.64
C HIS A 140 -10.41 5.15 2.12
N THR A 141 -9.47 4.74 2.96
CA THR A 141 -8.05 4.64 2.56
C THR A 141 -7.85 3.66 1.41
N THR A 142 -8.60 2.56 1.40
CA THR A 142 -8.58 1.56 0.31
C THR A 142 -9.07 2.15 -1.00
N GLU A 143 -10.14 2.94 -1.00
CA GLU A 143 -10.64 3.64 -2.20
C GLU A 143 -9.59 4.61 -2.76
N ARG A 144 -8.88 5.32 -1.87
CA ARG A 144 -7.78 6.21 -2.30
C ARG A 144 -6.62 5.45 -2.94
N TYR A 145 -6.31 4.24 -2.44
CA TYR A 145 -5.29 3.38 -3.06
C TYR A 145 -5.73 2.93 -4.45
N GLN A 146 -6.97 2.51 -4.59
CA GLN A 146 -7.55 2.09 -5.87
C GLN A 146 -7.59 3.21 -6.89
N GLN A 147 -7.86 4.45 -6.44
CA GLN A 147 -7.80 5.62 -7.32
C GLN A 147 -6.41 5.81 -7.92
N VAL A 148 -5.33 5.51 -7.16
CA VAL A 148 -3.96 5.57 -7.70
C VAL A 148 -3.75 4.55 -8.82
N PHE A 149 -4.30 3.33 -8.69
CA PHE A 149 -4.26 2.35 -9.78
C PHE A 149 -5.10 2.81 -10.99
N ALA A 150 -6.25 3.43 -10.76
CA ALA A 150 -7.06 3.99 -11.84
C ALA A 150 -6.34 5.10 -12.62
N GLU A 151 -5.57 5.96 -11.94
CA GLU A 151 -4.72 6.97 -12.60
C GLU A 151 -3.59 6.35 -13.43
N LEU A 152 -3.16 5.14 -13.10
CA LEU A 152 -2.23 4.35 -13.92
C LEU A 152 -2.91 3.69 -15.13
N GLY A 153 -4.25 3.78 -15.25
CA GLY A 153 -5.01 3.26 -16.37
C GLY A 153 -5.62 1.88 -16.12
N PHE A 154 -5.62 1.41 -14.88
CA PHE A 154 -6.37 0.21 -14.47
C PHE A 154 -7.81 0.57 -14.14
N ASP A 155 -8.73 -0.40 -14.27
CA ASP A 155 -10.16 -0.14 -14.05
C ASP A 155 -10.46 0.15 -12.57
N ARG A 156 -11.44 1.04 -12.33
CA ARG A 156 -11.97 1.34 -10.99
C ARG A 156 -12.87 0.24 -10.42
N ALA A 157 -13.34 -0.70 -11.22
CA ALA A 157 -14.29 -1.74 -10.81
C ALA A 157 -13.76 -2.67 -9.70
N ILE A 158 -12.44 -2.67 -9.46
CA ILE A 158 -11.74 -3.42 -8.40
C ILE A 158 -12.24 -3.04 -6.98
N VAL A 159 -12.91 -1.88 -6.84
CA VAL A 159 -13.22 -1.21 -5.57
C VAL A 159 -14.28 -1.92 -4.74
N LYS A 160 -15.34 -2.42 -5.37
CA LYS A 160 -16.55 -2.85 -4.66
C LYS A 160 -16.40 -4.19 -3.92
N HIS A 161 -15.48 -5.03 -4.38
CA HIS A 161 -15.30 -6.38 -3.81
C HIS A 161 -14.36 -6.41 -2.59
N ALA A 162 -13.38 -5.51 -2.51
CA ALA A 162 -12.45 -5.45 -1.38
C ALA A 162 -13.15 -5.04 -0.06
N GLU A 163 -14.14 -4.17 -0.11
CA GLU A 163 -14.94 -3.78 1.06
C GLU A 163 -15.86 -4.91 1.53
N ALA A 164 -16.50 -5.63 0.62
CA ALA A 164 -17.32 -6.78 0.94
C ALA A 164 -16.49 -7.88 1.63
N ALA A 165 -15.25 -8.11 1.19
CA ALA A 165 -14.34 -9.10 1.77
C ALA A 165 -13.87 -8.71 3.19
N LEU A 166 -13.70 -7.42 3.48
CA LEU A 166 -13.35 -6.94 4.83
C LEU A 166 -14.51 -7.04 5.81
N VAL A 167 -15.75 -6.85 5.33
CA VAL A 167 -16.98 -6.95 6.14
C VAL A 167 -17.39 -8.40 6.37
N SER A 168 -17.10 -9.30 5.42
CA SER A 168 -17.47 -10.72 5.47
C SER A 168 -16.47 -11.61 6.22
N SER A 169 -15.33 -11.09 6.68
CA SER A 169 -14.43 -11.85 7.56
C SER A 169 -15.17 -12.13 8.88
N PRO A 170 -15.42 -13.41 9.26
CA PRO A 170 -16.11 -13.72 10.50
C PRO A 170 -15.28 -13.16 11.66
N LYS A 171 -15.87 -12.27 12.45
CA LYS A 171 -15.35 -11.93 13.78
C LYS A 171 -15.23 -13.26 14.53
N LYS A 172 -14.03 -13.81 14.64
CA LYS A 172 -13.76 -14.86 15.63
C LYS A 172 -13.98 -14.22 16.99
N THR A 173 -15.17 -14.41 17.50
CA THR A 173 -15.55 -14.15 18.89
C THR A 173 -14.76 -15.12 19.76
N SER A 174 -13.55 -14.71 20.14
CA SER A 174 -12.82 -15.35 21.25
C SER A 174 -13.20 -14.61 22.53
N ALA A 175 -14.47 -14.69 22.88
CA ALA A 175 -15.01 -14.29 24.18
C ALA A 175 -15.54 -15.53 24.89
N GLU A 176 -14.69 -16.55 25.07
CA GLU A 176 -14.95 -17.60 26.03
C GLU A 176 -13.61 -18.00 26.68
N ASN A 177 -13.66 -17.95 28.03
CA ASN A 177 -12.66 -18.48 28.97
C ASN A 177 -11.47 -17.57 29.35
N ILE A 178 -11.79 -16.42 29.98
CA ILE A 178 -10.97 -15.95 31.10
C ILE A 178 -11.85 -15.92 32.35
N LYS A 179 -12.08 -17.06 32.95
CA LYS A 179 -12.45 -17.15 34.38
C LYS A 179 -11.16 -16.92 35.17
N ILE A 180 -10.90 -15.67 35.53
CA ILE A 180 -9.90 -15.36 36.54
C ILE A 180 -10.52 -15.70 37.89
N GLY A 181 -10.13 -16.84 38.47
CA GLY A 181 -10.43 -17.22 39.79
C GLY A 181 -9.69 -16.31 40.77
N PHE A 182 -10.37 -15.32 41.34
CA PHE A 182 -9.91 -14.67 42.57
C PHE A 182 -10.16 -15.62 43.74
N ALA A 183 -9.14 -16.37 44.12
CA ALA A 183 -9.13 -17.11 45.37
C ALA A 183 -8.99 -16.07 46.52
N ASN A 184 -10.03 -15.90 47.25
CA ASN A 184 -10.05 -15.26 48.59
C ASN A 184 -9.05 -16.00 49.51
N LYS A 185 -8.06 -15.29 50.01
CA LYS A 185 -7.29 -15.73 51.18
C LYS A 185 -7.54 -14.78 52.34
N LYS A 186 -8.56 -15.10 53.14
CA LYS A 186 -8.67 -14.67 54.53
C LYS A 186 -7.88 -15.70 55.37
N THR A 187 -6.90 -15.29 56.06
CA THR A 187 -6.59 -15.41 57.50
C THR A 187 -5.18 -14.94 57.70
#